data_1c654e5bcda3760f7bf223bc3049fbd7
#
_entry.id   1c654e5bcda3760f7bf223bc3049fbd7
#
_cell.length_a   1.000
_cell.length_b   1.000
_cell.length_c   1.000
_cell.angle_alpha   90.00
_cell.angle_beta   90.00
_cell.angle_gamma   90.00
#
_symmetry.space_group_name_H-M   'P 1'
#
loop_
_entity.id
_entity.type
_entity.pdbx_description
1 polymer ?
#
loop_
_entity_poly.entity_id
_entity_poly.type
_entity_poly.pdbx_seq_one_letter_code
_entity_poly.pdbx_strand_id
1 'polypeptide(L)'
;MLTNRFRFSLVTPLVATLLVTAVACSGGKPSDAAGASATPNTDTAASAFMLTAEQRSRIHLLTVAPTTFRPAIQTTGTVAFNGNRSTQVLSPISGPVTRLLVENGAYVARGTPLATVSSPDFAEAIATYRKAVTTAKNLDRIAEQDEQLFKADAIARRDLEQAQTDAAGADADREAALEQLRSIGLDAASVANIQANPGIHDVPAVIRATLDGTVVERLITPGQLLQAGATPAFTIADLSSVWVMANVFESDIAAVHAGESVTITIDSTTPPLTGKVDYVGSIVDSATRATTVRLLVQNHNNLLKRDMFVQVVIDANRSKTGILVPASAVMRDEDNLPYVYLAIGRADSTQRYIRRRVTLGAHVGTQYEITSGVSAGDQVVTDGALFVQFAESQ
;
A
#
# COMPACT_ATOMS: atom_id res chain seq x y z
N MET A 1 28.11 -27.81 37.64
CA MET A 1 27.32 -28.98 38.09
C MET A 1 25.93 -28.86 37.56
N LEU A 2 25.47 -29.95 36.97
CA LEU A 2 24.15 -30.26 36.39
C LEU A 2 23.99 -29.95 34.90
N THR A 3 24.43 -30.94 34.13
CA THR A 3 24.11 -31.27 32.76
C THR A 3 22.68 -31.83 32.67
N ASN A 4 21.87 -31.34 31.74
CA ASN A 4 20.62 -32.04 31.39
C ASN A 4 20.63 -32.36 29.88
N ARG A 5 20.77 -33.67 29.61
CA ARG A 5 20.73 -34.29 28.28
C ARG A 5 19.28 -34.58 27.91
N PHE A 6 18.80 -34.05 26.81
CA PHE A 6 17.53 -34.49 26.18
C PHE A 6 17.86 -35.58 25.14
N ARG A 7 17.21 -36.72 25.34
CA ARG A 7 17.29 -37.92 24.48
C ARG A 7 16.36 -37.75 23.27
N PHE A 8 16.93 -37.95 22.08
CA PHE A 8 16.16 -38.22 20.86
C PHE A 8 15.65 -39.66 20.90
N SER A 9 14.35 -39.86 20.72
CA SER A 9 13.70 -41.15 20.51
C SER A 9 13.39 -41.31 19.04
N LEU A 10 14.05 -42.24 18.38
CA LEU A 10 13.74 -42.73 17.04
C LEU A 10 12.47 -43.61 17.09
N VAL A 11 11.48 -43.30 16.27
CA VAL A 11 10.35 -44.19 15.96
C VAL A 11 10.42 -44.57 14.49
N THR A 12 10.72 -45.83 14.23
CA THR A 12 10.73 -46.49 12.92
C THR A 12 9.33 -46.85 12.44
N PRO A 13 8.97 -46.67 11.16
CA PRO A 13 7.69 -47.15 10.62
C PRO A 13 7.82 -48.61 10.13
N LEU A 14 6.80 -49.37 10.48
CA LEU A 14 6.53 -50.75 10.10
C LEU A 14 5.96 -50.80 8.67
N VAL A 15 6.62 -51.53 7.77
CA VAL A 15 6.16 -51.81 6.40
C VAL A 15 5.23 -53.04 6.46
N ALA A 16 3.97 -52.87 6.06
CA ALA A 16 3.02 -53.95 5.82
C ALA A 16 2.85 -54.14 4.30
N THR A 17 3.39 -55.26 3.83
CA THR A 17 3.24 -55.73 2.45
C THR A 17 1.92 -56.51 2.33
N LEU A 18 1.05 -56.15 1.38
CA LEU A 18 -0.14 -56.90 1.02
C LEU A 18 -0.08 -57.37 -0.44
N LEU A 19 -0.14 -58.68 -0.61
CA LEU A 19 -0.11 -59.43 -1.88
C LEU A 19 -1.40 -59.22 -2.69
N VAL A 20 -1.25 -58.88 -3.97
CA VAL A 20 -2.36 -58.83 -4.95
C VAL A 20 -2.37 -60.12 -5.77
N THR A 21 -3.49 -60.83 -5.72
CA THR A 21 -3.74 -61.96 -6.63
C THR A 21 -4.41 -61.47 -7.92
N ALA A 22 -3.80 -61.80 -9.05
CA ALA A 22 -4.33 -61.58 -10.39
C ALA A 22 -5.35 -62.68 -10.76
N VAL A 23 -6.50 -62.25 -11.32
CA VAL A 23 -7.38 -63.10 -12.10
C VAL A 23 -7.51 -62.49 -13.49
N ALA A 24 -7.03 -63.24 -14.47
CA ALA A 24 -7.22 -62.95 -15.90
C ALA A 24 -8.45 -63.72 -16.43
N CYS A 25 -9.30 -63.06 -17.27
CA CYS A 25 -10.04 -63.70 -18.36
C CYS A 25 -10.59 -62.68 -19.32
N SER A 26 -10.07 -62.67 -20.49
CA SER A 26 -10.56 -62.93 -21.83
C SER A 26 -11.51 -61.93 -22.50
N GLY A 27 -11.03 -61.34 -23.57
CA GLY A 27 -11.57 -61.39 -24.92
C GLY A 27 -12.83 -60.59 -25.25
N GLY A 28 -12.67 -59.52 -25.99
CA GLY A 28 -13.76 -58.83 -26.71
C GLY A 28 -13.21 -57.76 -27.61
N LYS A 29 -13.39 -57.92 -28.91
CA LYS A 29 -12.95 -57.06 -30.03
C LYS A 29 -13.47 -55.64 -29.97
N PRO A 30 -12.81 -54.67 -30.64
CA PRO A 30 -13.21 -53.27 -30.69
C PRO A 30 -14.45 -53.07 -31.55
N SER A 31 -15.39 -52.30 -31.05
CA SER A 31 -16.50 -51.74 -31.84
C SER A 31 -16.35 -50.23 -31.91
N ASP A 32 -16.60 -49.74 -33.05
CA ASP A 32 -16.40 -48.44 -33.63
C ASP A 32 -16.82 -47.23 -32.80
N ALA A 33 -16.12 -46.15 -33.11
CA ALA A 33 -16.39 -44.79 -32.76
C ALA A 33 -17.86 -44.38 -32.99
N ALA A 34 -18.51 -43.96 -31.91
CA ALA A 34 -19.66 -43.09 -32.02
C ALA A 34 -19.28 -41.77 -31.32
N GLY A 35 -19.21 -40.70 -32.10
CA GLY A 35 -18.97 -39.37 -31.63
C GLY A 35 -19.92 -38.98 -30.51
N ALA A 36 -19.36 -38.57 -29.39
CA ALA A 36 -20.11 -37.85 -28.39
C ALA A 36 -20.53 -36.49 -28.99
N SER A 37 -21.67 -36.48 -29.61
CA SER A 37 -22.41 -35.24 -29.87
C SER A 37 -22.61 -34.56 -28.50
N ALA A 38 -21.99 -33.40 -28.35
CA ALA A 38 -22.34 -32.49 -27.30
C ALA A 38 -23.85 -32.26 -27.38
N THR A 39 -24.59 -32.81 -26.43
CA THR A 39 -25.98 -32.46 -26.22
C THR A 39 -26.04 -30.94 -26.01
N PRO A 40 -26.77 -30.21 -26.87
CA PRO A 40 -27.05 -28.82 -26.56
C PRO A 40 -27.84 -28.83 -25.25
N ASN A 41 -27.37 -28.06 -24.25
CA ASN A 41 -28.12 -27.75 -23.07
C ASN A 41 -29.54 -27.40 -23.48
N THR A 42 -30.49 -28.22 -23.08
CA THR A 42 -31.90 -27.97 -23.27
C THR A 42 -32.23 -26.81 -22.33
N ASP A 43 -31.99 -25.56 -22.82
CA ASP A 43 -32.66 -24.41 -22.29
C ASP A 43 -34.13 -24.78 -22.19
N THR A 44 -34.68 -24.76 -20.99
CA THR A 44 -36.11 -24.86 -20.76
C THR A 44 -36.75 -23.89 -21.72
N ALA A 45 -37.49 -24.42 -22.68
CA ALA A 45 -38.10 -23.65 -23.77
C ALA A 45 -38.95 -22.57 -23.12
N ALA A 46 -38.42 -21.35 -23.00
CA ALA A 46 -39.15 -20.22 -22.46
C ALA A 46 -40.38 -20.05 -23.38
N SER A 47 -41.58 -20.20 -22.84
CA SER A 47 -42.81 -20.05 -23.58
C SER A 47 -42.86 -18.64 -24.17
N ALA A 48 -42.89 -18.56 -25.46
CA ALA A 48 -43.00 -17.29 -26.17
C ALA A 48 -44.44 -16.78 -26.01
N PHE A 49 -44.62 -15.60 -25.50
CA PHE A 49 -45.91 -14.96 -25.29
C PHE A 49 -46.05 -13.67 -26.11
N MET A 50 -47.27 -13.16 -26.24
CA MET A 50 -47.57 -11.94 -26.99
C MET A 50 -48.09 -10.88 -26.06
N LEU A 51 -47.71 -9.64 -26.30
CA LEU A 51 -48.25 -8.47 -25.59
C LEU A 51 -49.40 -7.83 -26.36
N THR A 52 -50.38 -7.28 -25.64
CA THR A 52 -51.43 -6.48 -26.25
C THR A 52 -50.88 -5.17 -26.84
N ALA A 53 -51.62 -4.51 -27.72
CA ALA A 53 -51.21 -3.26 -28.32
C ALA A 53 -50.92 -2.18 -27.24
N GLU A 54 -51.74 -2.14 -26.18
CA GLU A 54 -51.55 -1.21 -25.04
C GLU A 54 -50.31 -1.52 -24.23
N GLN A 55 -50.00 -2.80 -23.96
CA GLN A 55 -48.79 -3.20 -23.26
C GLN A 55 -47.53 -2.90 -24.06
N ARG A 56 -47.55 -3.08 -25.38
CA ARG A 56 -46.45 -2.71 -26.27
C ARG A 56 -46.13 -1.23 -26.32
N SER A 57 -47.12 -0.37 -26.17
CA SER A 57 -46.88 1.10 -26.13
C SER A 57 -46.13 1.57 -24.91
N ARG A 58 -46.02 0.72 -23.87
CA ARG A 58 -45.36 1.03 -22.57
C ARG A 58 -43.95 0.46 -22.45
N ILE A 59 -43.45 -0.22 -23.49
CA ILE A 59 -42.13 -0.82 -23.49
C ILE A 59 -41.24 -0.15 -24.54
N HIS A 60 -39.95 -0.07 -24.24
CA HIS A 60 -38.93 0.34 -25.18
C HIS A 60 -38.05 -0.86 -25.55
N LEU A 61 -37.75 -0.96 -26.83
CA LEU A 61 -36.87 -1.99 -27.37
C LEU A 61 -35.54 -1.37 -27.77
N LEU A 62 -34.44 -1.98 -27.34
CA LEU A 62 -33.10 -1.65 -27.75
C LEU A 62 -32.56 -2.76 -28.65
N THR A 63 -32.19 -2.42 -29.88
CA THR A 63 -31.42 -3.34 -30.72
C THR A 63 -29.97 -3.33 -30.23
N VAL A 64 -29.50 -4.44 -29.70
CA VAL A 64 -28.15 -4.51 -29.12
C VAL A 64 -27.11 -4.64 -30.22
N ALA A 65 -26.04 -3.89 -30.07
CA ALA A 65 -24.89 -3.93 -30.98
C ALA A 65 -23.60 -4.00 -30.13
N PRO A 66 -22.54 -4.62 -30.70
CA PRO A 66 -21.23 -4.58 -30.06
C PRO A 66 -20.77 -3.13 -29.91
N THR A 67 -20.50 -2.73 -28.66
CA THR A 67 -20.05 -1.40 -28.32
C THR A 67 -18.69 -1.51 -27.64
N THR A 68 -17.77 -0.60 -27.98
CA THR A 68 -16.48 -0.52 -27.31
C THR A 68 -16.61 0.33 -26.06
N PHE A 69 -16.24 -0.22 -24.93
CA PHE A 69 -16.28 0.45 -23.63
C PHE A 69 -15.04 0.17 -22.82
N ARG A 70 -14.82 0.97 -21.78
CA ARG A 70 -13.77 0.74 -20.79
C ARG A 70 -14.43 0.29 -19.49
N PRO A 71 -14.11 -0.91 -18.99
CA PRO A 71 -14.60 -1.34 -17.68
C PRO A 71 -14.05 -0.42 -16.60
N ALA A 72 -14.90 0.03 -15.70
CA ALA A 72 -14.51 0.77 -14.51
C ALA A 72 -14.67 -0.16 -13.31
N ILE A 73 -13.59 -0.32 -12.52
CA ILE A 73 -13.62 -1.13 -11.32
C ILE A 73 -13.93 -0.21 -10.15
N GLN A 74 -15.06 -0.46 -9.51
CA GLN A 74 -15.49 0.28 -8.32
C GLN A 74 -15.07 -0.48 -7.07
N THR A 75 -14.36 0.20 -6.19
CA THR A 75 -13.90 -0.37 -4.92
C THR A 75 -13.84 0.69 -3.84
N THR A 76 -13.49 0.29 -2.64
CA THR A 76 -13.22 1.20 -1.52
C THR A 76 -11.76 1.14 -1.13
N GLY A 77 -11.26 2.23 -0.58
CA GLY A 77 -9.90 2.30 -0.10
C GLY A 77 -9.79 3.11 1.19
N THR A 78 -8.67 2.93 1.86
CA THR A 78 -8.30 3.69 3.06
C THR A 78 -7.10 4.57 2.76
N VAL A 79 -7.18 5.83 3.18
CA VAL A 79 -6.09 6.80 3.00
C VAL A 79 -4.97 6.50 3.99
N ALA A 80 -3.73 6.50 3.50
CA ALA A 80 -2.51 6.35 4.29
C ALA A 80 -1.52 7.46 3.94
N PHE A 81 -0.59 7.75 4.84
CA PHE A 81 0.52 8.64 4.47
C PHE A 81 1.37 8.02 3.36
N ASN A 82 1.92 8.88 2.52
CA ASN A 82 2.90 8.44 1.54
C ASN A 82 4.19 8.00 2.28
N GLY A 83 4.42 6.69 2.35
CA GLY A 83 5.55 6.12 3.10
C GLY A 83 6.92 6.54 2.57
N ASN A 84 7.01 7.03 1.32
CA ASN A 84 8.24 7.59 0.78
C ASN A 84 8.49 9.03 1.24
N ARG A 85 7.48 9.68 1.83
CA ARG A 85 7.48 11.09 2.28
C ARG A 85 7.00 11.24 3.72
N SER A 86 7.01 10.17 4.49
CA SER A 86 6.66 10.18 5.91
C SER A 86 7.64 9.33 6.70
N THR A 87 7.89 9.71 7.93
CA THR A 87 8.77 8.96 8.82
C THR A 87 8.35 9.11 10.27
N GLN A 88 8.61 8.06 11.04
CA GLN A 88 8.64 8.15 12.49
C GLN A 88 10.03 8.56 12.94
N VAL A 89 10.13 9.69 13.61
CA VAL A 89 11.36 10.17 14.22
C VAL A 89 11.54 9.45 15.54
N LEU A 90 12.52 8.55 15.60
CA LEU A 90 12.90 7.88 16.83
C LEU A 90 13.82 8.80 17.65
N SER A 91 13.81 8.63 18.98
CA SER A 91 14.80 9.30 19.82
C SER A 91 16.19 8.72 19.57
N PRO A 92 17.20 9.50 19.18
CA PRO A 92 18.57 9.02 19.03
C PRO A 92 19.29 8.82 20.36
N ILE A 93 18.68 9.26 21.47
CA ILE A 93 19.28 9.32 22.81
C ILE A 93 18.32 8.82 23.88
N SER A 94 18.86 8.29 24.96
CA SER A 94 18.10 7.88 26.14
C SER A 94 18.04 9.01 27.18
N GLY A 95 16.89 9.14 27.83
CA GLY A 95 16.70 10.11 28.91
C GLY A 95 15.29 10.69 28.98
N PRO A 96 14.96 11.46 30.04
CA PRO A 96 13.65 12.10 30.15
C PRO A 96 13.53 13.32 29.21
N VAL A 97 12.34 13.48 28.62
CA VAL A 97 11.97 14.66 27.84
C VAL A 97 11.87 15.87 28.73
N THR A 98 12.69 16.91 28.48
CA THR A 98 12.67 18.15 29.24
C THR A 98 11.71 19.16 28.65
N ARG A 99 11.66 19.31 27.33
CA ARG A 99 10.81 20.29 26.65
C ARG A 99 10.36 19.76 25.32
N LEU A 100 9.13 20.12 24.95
CA LEU A 100 8.60 19.99 23.59
C LEU A 100 8.72 21.36 22.92
N LEU A 101 9.20 21.40 21.69
CA LEU A 101 9.46 22.64 20.94
C LEU A 101 8.47 22.84 19.80
N VAL A 102 7.73 21.80 19.44
CA VAL A 102 6.74 21.82 18.35
C VAL A 102 5.44 21.14 18.80
N GLU A 103 4.34 21.53 18.15
CA GLU A 103 3.01 20.97 18.37
C GLU A 103 2.54 20.20 17.13
N ASN A 104 1.47 19.39 17.30
CA ASN A 104 0.82 18.73 16.19
C ASN A 104 0.26 19.76 15.19
N GLY A 105 0.47 19.52 13.90
CA GLY A 105 0.08 20.43 12.81
C GLY A 105 1.15 21.45 12.43
N ALA A 106 2.24 21.60 13.21
CA ALA A 106 3.33 22.50 12.85
C ALA A 106 4.10 21.99 11.63
N TYR A 107 4.38 22.88 10.69
CA TYR A 107 5.32 22.58 9.60
C TYR A 107 6.75 22.74 10.10
N VAL A 108 7.59 21.77 9.76
CA VAL A 108 9.00 21.72 10.15
C VAL A 108 9.87 21.43 8.94
N ALA A 109 11.01 22.09 8.86
CA ALA A 109 12.05 21.75 7.90
C ALA A 109 12.99 20.70 8.49
N ARG A 110 13.68 19.96 7.67
CA ARG A 110 14.72 19.02 8.08
C ARG A 110 15.73 19.70 8.99
N GLY A 111 16.07 19.07 10.12
CA GLY A 111 16.98 19.61 11.12
C GLY A 111 16.31 20.51 12.17
N THR A 112 15.03 20.90 11.99
CA THR A 112 14.30 21.69 13.00
C THR A 112 14.26 20.96 14.33
N PRO A 113 14.56 21.62 15.48
CA PRO A 113 14.47 21.03 16.80
C PRO A 113 13.01 20.76 17.19
N LEU A 114 12.73 19.53 17.61
CA LEU A 114 11.38 19.06 17.97
C LEU A 114 11.18 18.93 19.46
N ALA A 115 12.17 18.40 20.17
CA ALA A 115 12.16 18.23 21.61
C ALA A 115 13.57 18.23 22.18
N THR A 116 13.69 18.56 23.47
CA THR A 116 14.94 18.45 24.23
C THR A 116 14.83 17.30 25.22
N VAL A 117 15.94 16.59 25.40
CA VAL A 117 16.07 15.42 26.28
C VAL A 117 17.27 15.61 27.18
N SER A 118 17.14 15.29 28.45
CA SER A 118 18.26 15.26 29.41
C SER A 118 18.89 13.86 29.36
N SER A 119 20.06 13.77 28.74
CA SER A 119 20.73 12.45 28.53
C SER A 119 22.09 12.45 29.25
N PRO A 120 22.29 11.54 30.22
CA PRO A 120 23.60 11.33 30.85
C PRO A 120 24.66 10.88 29.84
N ASP A 121 24.30 9.97 28.94
CA ASP A 121 25.19 9.43 27.89
C ASP A 121 25.68 10.55 26.95
N PHE A 122 24.79 11.50 26.65
CA PHE A 122 25.12 12.66 25.83
C PHE A 122 26.07 13.60 26.56
N ALA A 123 25.87 13.83 27.87
CA ALA A 123 26.74 14.65 28.68
C ALA A 123 28.15 14.03 28.82
N GLU A 124 28.23 12.71 28.95
CA GLU A 124 29.49 11.96 28.97
C GLU A 124 30.25 12.06 27.65
N ALA A 125 29.55 11.89 26.54
CA ALA A 125 30.14 12.04 25.20
C ALA A 125 30.72 13.46 24.97
N ILE A 126 30.01 14.50 25.40
CA ILE A 126 30.52 15.88 25.38
C ILE A 126 31.76 16.03 26.26
N ALA A 127 31.78 15.47 27.47
CA ALA A 127 32.94 15.53 28.35
C ALA A 127 34.16 14.84 27.77
N THR A 128 33.96 13.67 27.13
CA THR A 128 34.98 12.89 26.40
C THR A 128 35.57 13.71 25.25
N TYR A 129 34.71 14.30 24.42
CA TYR A 129 35.14 15.18 23.34
C TYR A 129 35.97 16.38 23.81
N ARG A 130 35.51 17.08 24.85
CA ARG A 130 36.25 18.22 25.44
C ARG A 130 37.63 17.83 25.96
N LYS A 131 37.71 16.66 26.62
CA LYS A 131 38.99 16.10 27.06
C LYS A 131 39.91 15.83 25.87
N ALA A 132 39.40 15.19 24.84
CA ALA A 132 40.16 14.89 23.61
C ALA A 132 40.66 16.17 22.91
N VAL A 133 39.79 17.18 22.76
CA VAL A 133 40.19 18.50 22.20
C VAL A 133 41.33 19.16 23.04
N THR A 134 41.24 19.11 24.36
CA THR A 134 42.27 19.70 25.23
C THR A 134 43.59 18.94 25.12
N THR A 135 43.54 17.60 25.04
CA THR A 135 44.69 16.74 24.90
C THR A 135 45.37 16.96 23.54
N ALA A 136 44.62 16.95 22.46
CA ALA A 136 45.11 17.20 21.12
C ALA A 136 45.81 18.57 21.02
N LYS A 137 45.14 19.63 21.46
CA LYS A 137 45.72 20.97 21.47
C LYS A 137 47.00 21.10 22.27
N ASN A 138 47.12 20.35 23.39
CA ASN A 138 48.34 20.38 24.19
C ASN A 138 49.48 19.62 23.52
N LEU A 139 49.23 18.46 22.95
CA LEU A 139 50.23 17.63 22.27
C LEU A 139 50.68 18.27 20.93
N ASP A 140 49.78 18.90 20.20
CA ASP A 140 50.14 19.72 19.04
C ASP A 140 51.11 20.82 19.38
N ARG A 141 50.83 21.57 20.48
CA ARG A 141 51.72 22.60 20.95
C ARG A 141 53.11 22.07 21.37
N ILE A 142 53.14 20.85 21.95
CA ILE A 142 54.41 20.21 22.34
C ILE A 142 55.17 19.81 21.06
N ALA A 143 54.50 19.18 20.09
CA ALA A 143 55.12 18.80 18.82
C ALA A 143 55.67 20.00 18.04
N GLU A 144 54.94 21.14 18.02
CA GLU A 144 55.41 22.42 17.44
C GLU A 144 56.63 22.95 18.17
N GLN A 145 56.67 22.89 19.52
CA GLN A 145 57.84 23.32 20.29
C GLN A 145 59.05 22.41 20.04
N ASP A 146 58.85 21.11 20.00
CA ASP A 146 59.91 20.14 19.74
C ASP A 146 60.46 20.27 18.32
N GLU A 147 59.62 20.61 17.33
CA GLU A 147 60.07 20.93 16.00
C GLU A 147 61.02 22.15 15.97
N GLN A 148 60.74 23.19 16.78
CA GLN A 148 61.59 24.36 16.89
C GLN A 148 62.92 24.03 17.60
N LEU A 149 62.86 23.22 18.69
CA LEU A 149 64.05 22.76 19.42
C LEU A 149 64.96 21.85 18.54
N PHE A 150 64.33 20.98 17.71
CA PHE A 150 65.06 20.15 16.78
C PHE A 150 65.79 20.98 15.70
N LYS A 151 65.12 22.01 15.17
CA LYS A 151 65.74 22.98 14.23
C LYS A 151 66.89 23.74 14.83
N ALA A 152 66.93 23.86 16.18
CA ALA A 152 68.02 24.47 16.91
C ALA A 152 69.05 23.43 17.44
N ASP A 153 69.00 22.19 16.95
CA ASP A 153 69.88 21.08 17.40
C ASP A 153 69.81 20.80 18.94
N ALA A 154 68.68 21.13 19.58
CA ALA A 154 68.53 21.05 21.03
C ALA A 154 67.94 19.72 21.52
N ILE A 155 67.31 18.93 20.64
CA ILE A 155 66.73 17.63 20.96
C ILE A 155 67.08 16.61 19.88
N ALA A 156 66.96 15.30 20.25
CA ALA A 156 67.17 14.19 19.32
C ALA A 156 65.96 14.05 18.35
N ARG A 157 66.24 13.58 17.13
CA ARG A 157 65.19 13.28 16.11
C ARG A 157 64.11 12.32 16.61
N ARG A 158 64.49 11.36 17.41
CA ARG A 158 63.55 10.39 18.02
C ARG A 158 62.51 11.09 18.92
N ASP A 159 62.93 12.13 19.65
CA ASP A 159 62.03 12.82 20.58
C ASP A 159 60.99 13.66 19.78
N LEU A 160 61.40 14.32 18.68
CA LEU A 160 60.48 14.98 17.76
C LEU A 160 59.51 13.98 17.11
N GLU A 161 60.00 12.84 16.60
CA GLU A 161 59.14 11.81 16.00
C GLU A 161 58.15 11.25 17.00
N GLN A 162 58.50 11.10 18.27
CA GLN A 162 57.59 10.71 19.34
C GLN A 162 56.51 11.77 19.59
N ALA A 163 56.90 13.01 19.75
CA ALA A 163 55.95 14.12 19.99
C ALA A 163 54.96 14.26 18.84
N GLN A 164 55.42 14.11 17.56
CA GLN A 164 54.55 14.11 16.40
C GLN A 164 53.61 12.95 16.35
N THR A 165 54.07 11.75 16.75
CA THR A 165 53.23 10.55 16.84
C THR A 165 52.15 10.71 17.90
N ASP A 166 52.52 11.25 19.08
CA ASP A 166 51.59 11.49 20.18
C ASP A 166 50.53 12.53 19.81
N ALA A 167 50.92 13.60 19.10
CA ALA A 167 50.01 14.61 18.57
C ALA A 167 49.01 14.02 17.56
N ALA A 168 49.51 13.24 16.59
CA ALA A 168 48.68 12.56 15.61
C ALA A 168 47.70 11.57 16.24
N GLY A 169 48.13 10.84 17.30
CA GLY A 169 47.26 9.96 18.06
C GLY A 169 46.13 10.70 18.77
N ALA A 170 46.49 11.85 19.43
CA ALA A 170 45.47 12.65 20.10
C ALA A 170 44.47 13.34 19.15
N ASP A 171 44.93 13.69 17.95
CA ASP A 171 44.02 14.21 16.91
C ASP A 171 43.04 13.13 16.43
N ALA A 172 43.51 11.90 16.26
CA ALA A 172 42.63 10.79 15.89
C ALA A 172 41.57 10.49 17.01
N ASP A 173 41.99 10.56 18.28
CA ASP A 173 41.08 10.42 19.41
C ASP A 173 40.01 11.54 19.44
N ARG A 174 40.42 12.78 19.15
CA ARG A 174 39.52 13.93 19.04
C ARG A 174 38.49 13.71 17.94
N GLU A 175 38.94 13.26 16.75
CA GLU A 175 38.08 12.98 15.61
C GLU A 175 37.09 11.86 15.90
N ALA A 176 37.55 10.77 16.53
CA ALA A 176 36.68 9.68 16.97
C ALA A 176 35.59 10.14 17.95
N ALA A 177 35.96 10.95 18.96
CA ALA A 177 35.02 11.52 19.89
C ALA A 177 34.00 12.48 19.23
N LEU A 178 34.41 13.22 18.19
CA LEU A 178 33.54 14.07 17.39
C LEU A 178 32.54 13.24 16.56
N GLU A 179 32.97 12.17 15.93
CA GLU A 179 32.10 11.28 15.18
C GLU A 179 31.08 10.59 16.08
N GLN A 180 31.47 10.24 17.31
CA GLN A 180 30.54 9.72 18.31
C GLN A 180 29.43 10.74 18.62
N LEU A 181 29.75 12.02 18.83
CA LEU A 181 28.76 13.08 19.04
C LEU A 181 27.84 13.27 17.84
N ARG A 182 28.37 13.19 16.62
CA ARG A 182 27.57 13.27 15.38
C ARG A 182 26.59 12.10 15.27
N SER A 183 27.03 10.91 15.62
CA SER A 183 26.18 9.70 15.56
C SER A 183 24.96 9.76 16.48
N ILE A 184 25.06 10.47 17.60
CA ILE A 184 23.95 10.71 18.54
C ILE A 184 23.15 11.97 18.22
N GLY A 185 23.35 12.57 17.03
CA GLY A 185 22.53 13.65 16.48
C GLY A 185 22.99 15.07 16.77
N LEU A 186 24.26 15.28 17.13
CA LEU A 186 24.80 16.63 17.29
C LEU A 186 25.09 17.25 15.92
N ASP A 187 24.54 18.43 15.67
CA ASP A 187 24.82 19.17 14.44
C ASP A 187 26.12 20.00 14.52
N ALA A 188 26.64 20.40 13.36
CA ALA A 188 27.88 21.17 13.26
C ALA A 188 27.83 22.50 14.02
N ALA A 189 26.65 23.15 14.07
CA ALA A 189 26.47 24.40 14.79
C ALA A 189 26.58 24.22 16.34
N SER A 190 26.02 23.11 16.83
CA SER A 190 26.12 22.74 18.23
C SER A 190 27.55 22.36 18.61
N VAL A 191 28.29 21.66 17.72
CA VAL A 191 29.72 21.38 17.93
C VAL A 191 30.52 22.65 18.01
N ALA A 192 30.32 23.59 17.08
CA ALA A 192 30.99 24.87 17.09
C ALA A 192 30.72 25.69 18.38
N ASN A 193 29.47 25.62 18.85
CA ASN A 193 29.09 26.28 20.13
C ASN A 193 29.78 25.64 21.34
N ILE A 194 29.90 24.31 21.41
CA ILE A 194 30.63 23.60 22.45
C ILE A 194 32.11 23.98 22.46
N GLN A 195 32.72 24.15 21.28
CA GLN A 195 34.12 24.56 21.11
C GLN A 195 34.33 26.02 21.54
N ALA A 196 33.41 26.90 21.15
CA ALA A 196 33.50 28.34 21.50
C ALA A 196 33.25 28.63 22.99
N ASN A 197 32.48 27.78 23.64
CA ASN A 197 32.03 28.00 25.02
C ASN A 197 32.36 26.81 25.94
N PRO A 198 33.61 26.62 26.33
CA PRO A 198 34.05 25.48 27.13
C PRO A 198 33.39 25.40 28.54
N GLY A 199 32.87 26.52 29.04
CA GLY A 199 32.19 26.59 30.34
C GLY A 199 30.70 26.20 30.35
N ILE A 200 30.07 25.98 29.22
CA ILE A 200 28.68 25.54 29.18
C ILE A 200 28.63 24.02 29.41
N HIS A 201 28.18 23.61 30.59
CA HIS A 201 28.13 22.20 30.99
C HIS A 201 26.78 21.53 30.64
N ASP A 202 25.72 22.31 30.52
CA ASP A 202 24.37 21.83 30.25
C ASP A 202 23.98 22.10 28.77
N VAL A 203 24.40 21.22 27.89
CA VAL A 203 23.97 21.23 26.50
C VAL A 203 22.86 20.18 26.37
N PRO A 204 21.60 20.60 26.19
CA PRO A 204 20.50 19.64 26.04
C PRO A 204 20.66 18.87 24.74
N ALA A 205 20.44 17.59 24.81
CA ALA A 205 20.31 16.77 23.63
C ALA A 205 18.98 17.07 22.92
N VAL A 206 19.00 17.17 21.59
CA VAL A 206 17.86 17.65 20.79
C VAL A 206 17.44 16.59 19.79
N ILE A 207 16.15 16.22 19.81
CA ILE A 207 15.53 15.43 18.75
C ILE A 207 15.18 16.39 17.61
N ARG A 208 15.61 16.06 16.38
CA ARG A 208 15.42 16.91 15.19
C ARG A 208 14.58 16.23 14.13
N ALA A 209 13.92 17.03 13.30
CA ALA A 209 13.20 16.56 12.13
C ALA A 209 14.16 15.93 11.11
N THR A 210 13.81 14.77 10.60
CA THR A 210 14.62 14.02 9.61
C THR A 210 14.25 14.35 8.17
N LEU A 211 13.06 14.95 7.96
CA LEU A 211 12.56 15.41 6.66
C LEU A 211 11.73 16.69 6.82
N ASP A 212 11.48 17.37 5.69
CA ASP A 212 10.56 18.51 5.65
C ASP A 212 9.12 18.00 5.63
N GLY A 213 8.23 18.60 6.42
CA GLY A 213 6.84 18.19 6.46
C GLY A 213 6.07 18.71 7.67
N THR A 214 4.90 18.19 7.86
CA THR A 214 4.04 18.52 9.00
C THR A 214 4.17 17.47 10.09
N VAL A 215 4.25 17.89 11.35
CA VAL A 215 4.16 17.02 12.52
C VAL A 215 2.72 16.53 12.64
N VAL A 216 2.48 15.29 12.23
CA VAL A 216 1.12 14.71 12.22
C VAL A 216 0.78 14.04 13.55
N GLU A 217 1.78 13.50 14.24
CA GLU A 217 1.62 12.88 15.55
C GLU A 217 2.80 13.21 16.45
N ARG A 218 2.51 13.49 17.70
CA ARG A 218 3.45 13.57 18.78
C ARG A 218 3.19 12.42 19.75
N LEU A 219 4.16 11.54 19.88
CA LEU A 219 4.04 10.28 20.63
C LEU A 219 4.68 10.34 22.00
N ILE A 220 5.28 11.49 22.35
CA ILE A 220 5.98 11.70 23.62
C ILE A 220 5.38 12.84 24.42
N THR A 221 5.59 12.78 25.75
CA THR A 221 5.14 13.79 26.71
C THR A 221 6.31 14.30 27.53
N PRO A 222 6.24 15.54 28.09
CA PRO A 222 7.25 16.03 29.00
C PRO A 222 7.42 15.11 30.24
N GLY A 223 8.66 14.85 30.64
CA GLY A 223 8.99 13.94 31.73
C GLY A 223 9.05 12.46 31.35
N GLN A 224 8.59 12.07 30.15
CA GLN A 224 8.65 10.68 29.68
C GLN A 224 10.11 10.26 29.44
N LEU A 225 10.46 9.07 29.94
CA LEU A 225 11.78 8.46 29.70
C LEU A 225 11.81 7.85 28.30
N LEU A 226 12.77 8.26 27.49
CA LEU A 226 13.00 7.72 26.14
C LEU A 226 14.13 6.71 26.13
N GLN A 227 14.07 5.77 25.20
CA GLN A 227 15.14 4.83 24.89
C GLN A 227 15.67 5.10 23.49
N ALA A 228 16.98 5.21 23.35
CA ALA A 228 17.65 5.45 22.07
C ALA A 228 17.34 4.38 21.05
N GLY A 229 16.96 4.80 19.84
CA GLY A 229 16.65 3.92 18.71
C GLY A 229 15.36 3.10 18.82
N ALA A 230 14.65 3.16 19.95
CA ALA A 230 13.47 2.33 20.21
C ALA A 230 12.18 3.15 20.40
N THR A 231 12.26 4.32 21.03
CA THR A 231 11.05 5.11 21.32
C THR A 231 10.72 6.05 20.14
N PRO A 232 9.57 5.87 19.47
CA PRO A 232 9.10 6.83 18.48
C PRO A 232 8.65 8.10 19.20
N ALA A 233 9.17 9.24 18.74
CA ALA A 233 8.91 10.54 19.34
C ALA A 233 7.87 11.35 18.56
N PHE A 234 8.01 11.42 17.25
CA PHE A 234 7.12 12.16 16.35
C PHE A 234 6.90 11.40 15.07
N THR A 235 5.75 11.63 14.42
CA THR A 235 5.52 11.26 13.03
C THR A 235 5.49 12.55 12.20
N ILE A 236 6.36 12.63 11.19
CA ILE A 236 6.42 13.77 10.26
C ILE A 236 6.04 13.25 8.87
N ALA A 237 5.18 13.97 8.18
CA ALA A 237 4.74 13.62 6.84
C ALA A 237 4.61 14.86 5.95
N ASP A 238 5.04 14.71 4.69
CA ASP A 238 4.66 15.62 3.61
C ASP A 238 3.24 15.26 3.16
N LEU A 239 2.30 16.12 3.46
CA LEU A 239 0.87 15.92 3.20
C LEU A 239 0.44 16.28 1.77
N SER A 240 1.35 16.75 0.92
CA SER A 240 1.06 17.13 -0.47
C SER A 240 0.58 15.96 -1.33
N SER A 241 0.99 14.75 -0.98
CA SER A 241 0.55 13.51 -1.61
C SER A 241 0.29 12.43 -0.56
N VAL A 242 -0.71 11.62 -0.81
CA VAL A 242 -1.10 10.49 0.05
C VAL A 242 -1.20 9.21 -0.76
N TRP A 243 -1.14 8.10 -0.08
CA TRP A 243 -1.53 6.82 -0.64
C TRP A 243 -2.98 6.51 -0.30
N VAL A 244 -3.69 5.90 -1.26
CA VAL A 244 -4.97 5.25 -1.01
C VAL A 244 -4.76 3.75 -1.24
N MET A 245 -5.00 2.98 -0.20
CA MET A 245 -4.91 1.52 -0.22
C MET A 245 -6.28 0.98 -0.60
N ALA A 246 -6.47 0.69 -1.87
CA ALA A 246 -7.73 0.19 -2.42
C ALA A 246 -7.77 -1.34 -2.39
N ASN A 247 -8.92 -1.91 -2.02
CA ASN A 247 -9.10 -3.36 -1.92
C ASN A 247 -9.82 -3.88 -3.17
N VAL A 248 -9.07 -4.41 -4.13
CA VAL A 248 -9.61 -4.95 -5.38
C VAL A 248 -9.81 -6.45 -5.26
N PHE A 249 -11.01 -6.93 -5.59
CA PHE A 249 -11.34 -8.35 -5.53
C PHE A 249 -10.60 -9.17 -6.60
N GLU A 250 -10.42 -10.46 -6.31
CA GLU A 250 -9.71 -11.41 -7.20
C GLU A 250 -10.30 -11.44 -8.62
N SER A 251 -11.63 -11.28 -8.75
CA SER A 251 -12.32 -11.23 -10.06
C SER A 251 -11.86 -10.09 -10.95
N ASP A 252 -11.44 -8.97 -10.36
CA ASP A 252 -11.19 -7.72 -11.07
C ASP A 252 -9.70 -7.38 -11.18
N ILE A 253 -8.86 -8.04 -10.35
CA ILE A 253 -7.42 -7.69 -10.23
C ILE A 253 -6.67 -7.86 -11.55
N ALA A 254 -7.07 -8.84 -12.38
CA ALA A 254 -6.44 -9.07 -13.68
C ALA A 254 -6.59 -7.90 -14.66
N ALA A 255 -7.57 -7.01 -14.42
CA ALA A 255 -7.82 -5.83 -15.23
C ALA A 255 -7.11 -4.57 -14.71
N VAL A 256 -6.50 -4.61 -13.51
CA VAL A 256 -5.83 -3.46 -12.89
C VAL A 256 -4.33 -3.49 -13.16
N HIS A 257 -3.79 -2.37 -13.68
CA HIS A 257 -2.38 -2.24 -13.99
C HIS A 257 -1.79 -0.95 -13.42
N ALA A 258 -0.51 -0.99 -13.11
CA ALA A 258 0.21 0.22 -12.69
C ALA A 258 0.17 1.30 -13.78
N GLY A 259 0.00 2.55 -13.36
CA GLY A 259 -0.11 3.72 -14.24
C GLY A 259 -1.52 4.07 -14.67
N GLU A 260 -2.53 3.25 -14.41
CA GLU A 260 -3.93 3.55 -14.72
C GLU A 260 -4.44 4.73 -13.91
N SER A 261 -5.34 5.50 -14.53
CA SER A 261 -5.99 6.64 -13.87
C SER A 261 -7.06 6.15 -12.91
N VAL A 262 -7.15 6.82 -11.77
CA VAL A 262 -8.17 6.54 -10.76
C VAL A 262 -8.89 7.80 -10.36
N THR A 263 -10.17 7.66 -10.07
CA THR A 263 -11.01 8.71 -9.51
C THR A 263 -11.37 8.35 -8.08
N ILE A 264 -11.11 9.26 -7.15
CA ILE A 264 -11.36 9.09 -5.73
C ILE A 264 -12.46 10.04 -5.31
N THR A 265 -13.50 9.51 -4.67
CA THR A 265 -14.62 10.27 -4.14
C THR A 265 -14.68 10.11 -2.62
N ILE A 266 -14.69 11.22 -1.90
CA ILE A 266 -14.80 11.25 -0.44
C ILE A 266 -16.27 11.20 -0.05
N ASP A 267 -17.05 12.13 -0.61
CA ASP A 267 -18.48 12.30 -0.39
C ASP A 267 -19.15 12.91 -1.65
N SER A 268 -20.45 13.08 -1.61
CA SER A 268 -21.22 13.63 -2.74
C SER A 268 -21.04 15.14 -2.95
N THR A 269 -20.44 15.86 -2.01
CA THR A 269 -20.29 17.33 -2.03
C THR A 269 -18.90 17.79 -2.44
N THR A 270 -17.89 16.92 -2.21
CA THR A 270 -16.49 17.22 -2.54
C THR A 270 -16.19 16.83 -4.00
N PRO A 271 -15.56 17.70 -4.79
CA PRO A 271 -15.14 17.33 -6.14
C PRO A 271 -14.25 16.07 -6.14
N PRO A 272 -14.43 15.15 -7.09
CA PRO A 272 -13.62 13.96 -7.20
C PRO A 272 -12.13 14.31 -7.39
N LEU A 273 -11.27 13.59 -6.69
CA LEU A 273 -9.83 13.72 -6.84
C LEU A 273 -9.33 12.68 -7.84
N THR A 274 -8.27 13.03 -8.56
CA THR A 274 -7.63 12.12 -9.51
C THR A 274 -6.30 11.62 -8.97
N GLY A 275 -6.00 10.37 -9.26
CA GLY A 275 -4.74 9.74 -8.90
C GLY A 275 -4.31 8.72 -9.96
N LYS A 276 -3.31 7.93 -9.62
CA LYS A 276 -2.80 6.84 -10.46
C LYS A 276 -2.57 5.60 -9.63
N VAL A 277 -2.73 4.44 -10.25
CA VAL A 277 -2.27 3.17 -9.69
C VAL A 277 -0.74 3.19 -9.64
N ASP A 278 -0.18 3.16 -8.44
CA ASP A 278 1.26 3.17 -8.20
C ASP A 278 1.80 1.72 -8.12
N TYR A 279 1.08 0.85 -7.43
CA TYR A 279 1.49 -0.52 -7.24
C TYR A 279 0.28 -1.45 -7.06
N VAL A 280 0.34 -2.63 -7.69
CA VAL A 280 -0.63 -3.70 -7.53
C VAL A 280 0.00 -4.78 -6.65
N GLY A 281 -0.64 -5.10 -5.53
CA GLY A 281 -0.16 -6.11 -4.58
C GLY A 281 -0.07 -7.50 -5.23
N SER A 282 0.89 -8.29 -4.76
CA SER A 282 1.09 -9.68 -5.22
C SER A 282 0.48 -10.72 -4.27
N ILE A 283 -0.17 -10.26 -3.20
CA ILE A 283 -0.74 -11.13 -2.16
C ILE A 283 -2.24 -10.86 -2.08
N VAL A 284 -3.01 -11.94 -2.12
CA VAL A 284 -4.46 -11.92 -1.86
C VAL A 284 -4.68 -12.17 -0.38
N ASP A 285 -5.42 -11.29 0.27
CA ASP A 285 -5.88 -11.51 1.64
C ASP A 285 -6.92 -12.64 1.66
N SER A 286 -6.64 -13.70 2.39
CA SER A 286 -7.47 -14.90 2.44
C SER A 286 -8.83 -14.66 3.11
N ALA A 287 -8.95 -13.68 3.99
CA ALA A 287 -10.18 -13.35 4.71
C ALA A 287 -11.14 -12.52 3.84
N THR A 288 -10.61 -11.56 3.09
CA THR A 288 -11.40 -10.64 2.26
C THR A 288 -11.44 -11.04 0.78
N ARG A 289 -10.55 -11.94 0.32
CA ARG A 289 -10.32 -12.30 -1.06
C ARG A 289 -10.02 -11.08 -1.96
N ALA A 290 -9.41 -10.08 -1.37
CA ALA A 290 -9.02 -8.86 -2.06
C ALA A 290 -7.49 -8.70 -2.09
N THR A 291 -7.01 -8.04 -3.11
CA THR A 291 -5.62 -7.60 -3.22
C THR A 291 -5.56 -6.11 -2.98
N THR A 292 -4.61 -5.68 -2.16
CA THR A 292 -4.39 -4.25 -1.92
C THR A 292 -3.69 -3.62 -3.12
N VAL A 293 -4.33 -2.63 -3.72
CA VAL A 293 -3.77 -1.79 -4.78
C VAL A 293 -3.44 -0.42 -4.19
N ARG A 294 -2.18 -0.02 -4.31
CA ARG A 294 -1.72 1.28 -3.84
C ARG A 294 -1.91 2.32 -4.93
N LEU A 295 -2.61 3.39 -4.59
CA LEU A 295 -2.85 4.53 -5.46
C LEU A 295 -2.10 5.74 -4.94
N LEU A 296 -1.46 6.50 -5.82
CA LEU A 296 -0.83 7.77 -5.50
C LEU A 296 -1.77 8.91 -5.87
N VAL A 297 -2.12 9.72 -4.89
CA VAL A 297 -3.09 10.81 -5.03
C VAL A 297 -2.46 12.13 -4.58
N GLN A 298 -2.63 13.18 -5.38
CA GLN A 298 -2.25 14.53 -4.96
C GLN A 298 -3.30 15.07 -3.98
N ASN A 299 -2.86 15.50 -2.82
CA ASN A 299 -3.72 15.92 -1.72
C ASN A 299 -3.80 17.44 -1.62
N HIS A 300 -4.45 18.06 -2.60
CA HIS A 300 -4.64 19.52 -2.58
C HIS A 300 -5.49 19.93 -1.38
N ASN A 301 -5.05 20.99 -0.71
CA ASN A 301 -5.74 21.55 0.47
C ASN A 301 -5.87 20.59 1.66
N ASN A 302 -5.07 19.53 1.71
CA ASN A 302 -5.08 18.51 2.79
C ASN A 302 -6.49 17.92 3.04
N LEU A 303 -7.26 17.70 1.99
CA LEU A 303 -8.62 17.17 2.06
C LEU A 303 -8.62 15.71 2.53
N LEU A 304 -7.67 14.92 2.04
CA LEU A 304 -7.52 13.52 2.43
C LEU A 304 -6.71 13.45 3.73
N LYS A 305 -7.29 12.82 4.74
CA LYS A 305 -6.65 12.57 6.03
C LYS A 305 -6.41 11.08 6.19
N ARG A 306 -5.36 10.71 6.91
CA ARG A 306 -5.08 9.32 7.24
C ARG A 306 -6.30 8.62 7.83
N ASP A 307 -6.47 7.36 7.49
CA ASP A 307 -7.54 6.46 7.93
C ASP A 307 -8.95 6.85 7.42
N MET A 308 -9.08 7.85 6.53
CA MET A 308 -10.36 8.11 5.86
C MET A 308 -10.69 6.99 4.87
N PHE A 309 -11.97 6.60 4.84
CA PHE A 309 -12.51 5.71 3.80
C PHE A 309 -12.95 6.54 2.59
N VAL A 310 -12.59 6.05 1.42
CA VAL A 310 -12.91 6.70 0.15
C VAL A 310 -13.44 5.69 -0.85
N GLN A 311 -14.30 6.13 -1.76
CA GLN A 311 -14.69 5.36 -2.93
C GLN A 311 -13.65 5.55 -4.03
N VAL A 312 -13.30 4.48 -4.69
CA VAL A 312 -12.29 4.44 -5.74
C VAL A 312 -12.89 3.86 -7.00
N VAL A 313 -12.73 4.55 -8.11
CA VAL A 313 -13.06 4.06 -9.45
C VAL A 313 -11.74 3.99 -10.24
N ILE A 314 -11.36 2.79 -10.63
CA ILE A 314 -10.16 2.54 -11.45
C ILE A 314 -10.61 2.39 -12.90
N ASP A 315 -10.10 3.24 -13.77
CA ASP A 315 -10.39 3.20 -15.20
C ASP A 315 -9.45 2.20 -15.88
N ALA A 316 -9.96 1.01 -16.21
CA ALA A 316 -9.16 0.04 -16.93
C ALA A 316 -8.75 0.60 -18.30
N ASN A 317 -7.46 0.59 -18.58
CA ASN A 317 -6.88 1.22 -19.78
C ASN A 317 -7.14 0.39 -21.07
N ARG A 318 -7.73 -0.79 -20.92
CA ARG A 318 -8.08 -1.67 -22.03
C ARG A 318 -9.53 -1.48 -22.43
N SER A 319 -9.74 -1.05 -23.68
CA SER A 319 -11.05 -1.08 -24.30
C SER A 319 -11.47 -2.54 -24.54
N LYS A 320 -12.69 -2.86 -24.18
CA LYS A 320 -13.34 -4.14 -24.45
C LYS A 320 -14.52 -3.89 -25.37
N THR A 321 -14.74 -4.79 -26.34
CA THR A 321 -15.94 -4.77 -27.17
C THR A 321 -16.90 -5.83 -26.64
N GLY A 322 -18.12 -5.43 -26.33
CA GLY A 322 -19.15 -6.32 -25.81
C GLY A 322 -20.54 -5.71 -25.98
N ILE A 323 -21.55 -6.45 -25.58
CA ILE A 323 -22.94 -5.99 -25.60
C ILE A 323 -23.26 -5.34 -24.29
N LEU A 324 -23.64 -4.06 -24.33
CA LEU A 324 -24.11 -3.33 -23.16
C LEU A 324 -25.62 -3.18 -23.19
N VAL A 325 -26.26 -3.44 -22.05
CA VAL A 325 -27.70 -3.19 -21.86
C VAL A 325 -27.93 -2.34 -20.62
N PRO A 326 -28.93 -1.45 -20.62
CA PRO A 326 -29.29 -0.69 -19.42
C PRO A 326 -29.63 -1.62 -18.24
N ALA A 327 -29.32 -1.21 -17.03
CA ALA A 327 -29.65 -1.99 -15.84
C ALA A 327 -31.15 -2.26 -15.71
N SER A 328 -32.01 -1.36 -16.22
CA SER A 328 -33.47 -1.52 -16.28
C SER A 328 -33.95 -2.69 -17.12
N ALA A 329 -33.13 -3.17 -18.06
CA ALA A 329 -33.44 -4.33 -18.91
C ALA A 329 -33.17 -5.67 -18.20
N VAL A 330 -32.34 -5.66 -17.16
CA VAL A 330 -31.90 -6.88 -16.46
C VAL A 330 -32.83 -7.17 -15.29
N MET A 331 -33.58 -8.26 -15.41
CA MET A 331 -34.43 -8.78 -14.35
C MET A 331 -33.77 -9.95 -13.63
N ARG A 332 -34.27 -10.31 -12.45
CA ARG A 332 -33.80 -11.47 -11.71
C ARG A 332 -34.97 -12.39 -11.38
N ASP A 333 -34.74 -13.69 -11.49
CA ASP A 333 -35.74 -14.69 -11.14
C ASP A 333 -35.74 -15.01 -9.62
N GLU A 334 -36.57 -15.94 -9.21
CA GLU A 334 -36.70 -16.37 -7.81
C GLU A 334 -35.39 -16.95 -7.25
N ASP A 335 -34.58 -17.54 -8.11
CA ASP A 335 -33.24 -18.04 -7.77
C ASP A 335 -32.14 -16.95 -7.87
N ASN A 336 -32.55 -15.68 -8.03
CA ASN A 336 -31.65 -14.52 -8.21
C ASN A 336 -30.77 -14.58 -9.47
N LEU A 337 -31.14 -15.41 -10.46
CA LEU A 337 -30.43 -15.51 -11.74
C LEU A 337 -30.87 -14.40 -12.70
N PRO A 338 -29.92 -13.73 -13.38
CA PRO A 338 -30.24 -12.63 -14.26
C PRO A 338 -30.82 -13.12 -15.59
N TYR A 339 -31.84 -12.41 -16.08
CA TYR A 339 -32.44 -12.62 -17.36
C TYR A 339 -32.89 -11.33 -18.02
N VAL A 340 -33.13 -11.37 -19.34
CA VAL A 340 -33.68 -10.27 -20.11
C VAL A 340 -34.87 -10.77 -20.95
N TYR A 341 -35.75 -9.87 -21.37
CA TYR A 341 -36.77 -10.19 -22.36
C TYR A 341 -36.28 -9.80 -23.73
N LEU A 342 -36.35 -10.77 -24.67
CA LEU A 342 -36.05 -10.58 -26.08
C LEU A 342 -37.33 -10.52 -26.87
N ALA A 343 -37.43 -9.53 -27.76
CA ALA A 343 -38.50 -9.49 -28.76
C ALA A 343 -38.10 -10.25 -30.02
N ILE A 344 -38.91 -11.22 -30.43
CA ILE A 344 -38.68 -12.08 -31.59
C ILE A 344 -39.75 -11.85 -32.67
N GLY A 345 -39.35 -11.80 -33.91
CA GLY A 345 -40.23 -11.59 -35.06
C GLY A 345 -40.28 -10.15 -35.54
N ARG A 346 -41.24 -9.82 -36.41
CA ARG A 346 -41.42 -8.46 -36.91
C ARG A 346 -42.12 -7.59 -35.87
N ALA A 347 -41.83 -6.30 -35.90
CA ALA A 347 -42.44 -5.30 -35.02
C ALA A 347 -43.92 -5.03 -35.42
N ASP A 348 -44.74 -6.07 -35.37
CA ASP A 348 -46.18 -6.02 -35.69
C ASP A 348 -46.99 -6.73 -34.56
N SER A 349 -48.27 -6.98 -34.84
CA SER A 349 -49.15 -7.66 -33.90
C SER A 349 -48.76 -9.10 -33.59
N THR A 350 -47.78 -9.68 -34.30
CA THR A 350 -47.31 -11.05 -34.15
C THR A 350 -45.97 -11.13 -33.41
N GLN A 351 -45.42 -9.98 -32.94
CA GLN A 351 -44.18 -9.96 -32.19
C GLN A 351 -44.33 -10.74 -30.89
N ARG A 352 -43.42 -11.68 -30.65
CA ARG A 352 -43.37 -12.53 -29.48
C ARG A 352 -42.22 -12.10 -28.54
N TYR A 353 -42.39 -12.32 -27.27
CA TYR A 353 -41.41 -12.03 -26.26
C TYR A 353 -41.01 -13.33 -25.58
N ILE A 354 -39.72 -13.52 -25.37
CA ILE A 354 -39.17 -14.66 -24.65
C ILE A 354 -38.28 -14.19 -23.51
N ARG A 355 -38.34 -14.92 -22.40
CA ARG A 355 -37.42 -14.80 -21.31
C ARG A 355 -36.12 -15.52 -21.67
N ARG A 356 -34.98 -14.83 -21.57
CA ARG A 356 -33.66 -15.39 -21.87
C ARG A 356 -32.71 -15.16 -20.70
N ARG A 357 -32.19 -16.25 -20.12
CA ARG A 357 -31.13 -16.18 -19.13
C ARG A 357 -29.88 -15.59 -19.74
N VAL A 358 -29.19 -14.73 -18.97
CA VAL A 358 -27.98 -14.06 -19.38
C VAL A 358 -26.89 -14.20 -18.34
N THR A 359 -25.64 -14.09 -18.77
CA THR A 359 -24.51 -13.94 -17.88
C THR A 359 -24.05 -12.49 -17.91
N LEU A 360 -24.04 -11.85 -16.76
CA LEU A 360 -23.57 -10.49 -16.64
C LEU A 360 -22.05 -10.44 -16.51
N GLY A 361 -21.44 -9.42 -17.13
CA GLY A 361 -20.05 -9.07 -17.02
C GLY A 361 -19.85 -7.77 -16.25
N ALA A 362 -19.01 -6.88 -16.77
CA ALA A 362 -18.67 -5.63 -16.14
C ALA A 362 -19.88 -4.68 -16.02
N HIS A 363 -19.95 -3.93 -14.94
CA HIS A 363 -20.88 -2.82 -14.75
C HIS A 363 -20.24 -1.53 -15.27
N VAL A 364 -20.88 -0.86 -16.22
CA VAL A 364 -20.35 0.33 -16.90
C VAL A 364 -21.37 1.48 -16.79
N GLY A 365 -21.16 2.39 -15.88
CA GLY A 365 -22.12 3.46 -15.62
C GLY A 365 -23.46 2.92 -15.18
N THR A 366 -24.51 3.10 -16.01
CA THR A 366 -25.88 2.60 -15.77
C THR A 366 -26.19 1.33 -16.56
N GLN A 367 -25.18 0.68 -17.16
CA GLN A 367 -25.32 -0.46 -18.03
C GLN A 367 -24.57 -1.68 -17.51
N TYR A 368 -25.04 -2.88 -17.87
CA TYR A 368 -24.35 -4.14 -17.66
C TYR A 368 -23.84 -4.70 -18.97
N GLU A 369 -22.64 -5.22 -18.97
CA GLU A 369 -22.15 -6.08 -20.04
C GLU A 369 -22.88 -7.43 -19.99
N ILE A 370 -23.33 -7.91 -21.14
CA ILE A 370 -23.83 -9.29 -21.29
C ILE A 370 -22.76 -10.11 -21.99
N THR A 371 -22.23 -11.12 -21.28
CA THR A 371 -21.19 -12.01 -21.80
C THR A 371 -21.74 -13.23 -22.51
N SER A 372 -22.97 -13.62 -22.17
CA SER A 372 -23.69 -14.72 -22.88
C SER A 372 -25.20 -14.57 -22.76
N GLY A 373 -25.93 -15.18 -23.71
CA GLY A 373 -27.40 -15.22 -23.75
C GLY A 373 -28.05 -14.23 -24.73
N VAL A 374 -27.31 -13.21 -25.20
CA VAL A 374 -27.80 -12.24 -26.19
C VAL A 374 -26.79 -12.10 -27.33
N SER A 375 -27.28 -11.95 -28.54
CA SER A 375 -26.47 -11.80 -29.76
C SER A 375 -26.65 -10.40 -30.37
N ALA A 376 -25.64 -9.95 -31.11
CA ALA A 376 -25.74 -8.70 -31.85
C ALA A 376 -26.93 -8.73 -32.82
N GLY A 377 -27.78 -7.70 -32.80
CA GLY A 377 -29.01 -7.60 -33.56
C GLY A 377 -30.28 -8.04 -32.83
N ASP A 378 -30.14 -8.65 -31.64
CA ASP A 378 -31.30 -8.97 -30.80
C ASP A 378 -31.97 -7.70 -30.30
N GLN A 379 -33.31 -7.74 -30.15
CA GLN A 379 -34.07 -6.65 -29.54
C GLN A 379 -34.39 -6.97 -28.10
N VAL A 380 -33.82 -6.21 -27.18
CA VAL A 380 -33.98 -6.35 -25.73
C VAL A 380 -34.98 -5.30 -25.22
N VAL A 381 -35.90 -5.73 -24.34
CA VAL A 381 -36.79 -4.81 -23.64
C VAL A 381 -35.98 -4.04 -22.58
N THR A 382 -35.90 -2.73 -22.69
CA THR A 382 -35.13 -1.88 -21.75
C THR A 382 -36.00 -1.23 -20.69
N ASP A 383 -37.06 -0.54 -21.12
CA ASP A 383 -38.01 0.05 -20.20
C ASP A 383 -39.31 -0.76 -20.22
N GLY A 384 -39.93 -0.90 -19.08
CA GLY A 384 -41.17 -1.68 -18.96
C GLY A 384 -40.98 -3.20 -18.84
N ALA A 385 -39.76 -3.70 -18.61
CA ALA A 385 -39.50 -5.13 -18.43
C ALA A 385 -40.37 -5.76 -17.32
N LEU A 386 -40.71 -5.01 -16.28
CA LEU A 386 -41.61 -5.44 -15.21
C LEU A 386 -43.05 -5.67 -15.73
N PHE A 387 -43.55 -4.85 -16.66
CA PHE A 387 -44.87 -5.08 -17.28
C PHE A 387 -44.87 -6.35 -18.16
N VAL A 388 -43.73 -6.61 -18.78
CA VAL A 388 -43.58 -7.86 -19.59
C VAL A 388 -43.62 -9.09 -18.69
N GLN A 389 -43.00 -9.02 -17.50
CA GLN A 389 -43.04 -10.08 -16.47
C GLN A 389 -44.47 -10.35 -15.98
N PHE A 390 -45.24 -9.30 -15.73
CA PHE A 390 -46.65 -9.47 -15.34
C PHE A 390 -47.49 -10.11 -16.47
N ALA A 391 -47.22 -9.76 -17.74
CA ALA A 391 -47.93 -10.36 -18.87
C ALA A 391 -47.53 -11.82 -19.10
N GLU A 392 -46.32 -12.26 -18.78
CA GLU A 392 -45.87 -13.64 -18.81
C GLU A 392 -46.59 -14.51 -17.77
N SER A 393 -46.98 -13.93 -16.63
CA SER A 393 -47.60 -14.64 -15.50
C SER A 393 -49.12 -14.80 -15.63
N GLN A 394 -49.76 -14.22 -16.67
CA GLN A 394 -51.19 -14.34 -16.97
C GLN A 394 -51.49 -15.37 -18.04
#